data_596f04ab17be4a53a6f890658823a00a
#
_entry.id   596f04ab17be4a53a6f890658823a00a
#
_cell.length_a   1.000
_cell.length_b   1.000
_cell.length_c   1.000
_cell.angle_alpha   90.00
_cell.angle_beta   90.00
_cell.angle_gamma   90.00
#
_symmetry.space_group_name_H-M   'P 1'
#
loop_
_entity.id
_entity.type
_entity.pdbx_description
1 polymer ?
#
loop_
_entity_poly.entity_id
_entity_poly.type
_entity_poly.pdbx_seq_one_letter_code
_entity_poly.pdbx_strand_id
1 'polypeptide(L)'
;MLRRSVAVAVLAVFGVAAFATIAPQQNIVSPPIHALVEPVAISADEMLVPAPESYIREEQFKRGDTLAAFLARLGVAEEHIPKLARLYPLRLLRPGQHVSAEVSADGLPLSLAFMSGRETLVQVAPEDDGFRASEERAPLATREAMGSGLIRSSLFAASDEAGIPDSVAMQLADIFSGDVDFHRDLRKGDRFTVVYELYHLAGRPVRAGRVLAAEFVNQGKAYRAVHFGSSYYAPDGKNMRKAF
;
A
#
# COMPACT_ATOMS: atom_id res chain seq x y z
N MET A 1 62.17 -31.55 38.90
CA MET A 1 61.25 -31.08 37.89
C MET A 1 59.79 -30.97 38.38
N LEU A 2 59.36 -31.77 39.37
CA LEU A 2 57.93 -31.78 39.85
C LEU A 2 57.52 -30.50 40.58
N ARG A 3 58.38 -29.81 41.29
CA ARG A 3 58.07 -28.58 42.04
C ARG A 3 57.81 -27.36 41.16
N ARG A 4 58.40 -27.26 39.97
CA ARG A 4 58.12 -26.15 39.02
C ARG A 4 56.83 -26.30 38.27
N SER A 5 56.38 -27.52 38.01
CA SER A 5 55.10 -27.80 37.34
C SER A 5 53.89 -27.51 38.23
N VAL A 6 54.02 -27.74 39.57
CA VAL A 6 52.93 -27.43 40.55
C VAL A 6 52.76 -25.91 40.70
N ALA A 7 53.90 -25.16 40.73
CA ALA A 7 53.79 -23.69 40.83
C ALA A 7 53.10 -23.01 39.61
N VAL A 8 53.38 -23.52 38.42
CA VAL A 8 52.74 -23.03 37.17
C VAL A 8 51.25 -23.40 37.12
N ALA A 9 50.89 -24.61 37.59
CA ALA A 9 49.49 -25.04 37.64
C ALA A 9 48.68 -24.22 38.67
N VAL A 10 49.22 -23.88 39.83
CA VAL A 10 48.57 -23.06 40.85
C VAL A 10 48.37 -21.60 40.34
N LEU A 11 49.35 -21.02 39.63
CA LEU A 11 49.22 -19.69 39.03
C LEU A 11 48.20 -19.66 37.92
N ALA A 12 48.07 -20.72 37.12
CA ALA A 12 47.05 -20.81 36.07
C ALA A 12 45.61 -20.90 36.65
N VAL A 13 45.44 -21.63 37.76
CA VAL A 13 44.13 -21.74 38.41
C VAL A 13 43.69 -20.43 39.09
N PHE A 14 44.66 -19.70 39.70
CA PHE A 14 44.34 -18.37 40.27
C PHE A 14 44.10 -17.29 39.19
N GLY A 15 44.73 -17.38 38.04
CA GLY A 15 44.52 -16.48 36.91
C GLY A 15 43.15 -16.60 36.29
N VAL A 16 42.60 -17.81 36.22
CA VAL A 16 41.25 -18.05 35.69
C VAL A 16 40.15 -17.62 36.70
N ALA A 17 40.41 -17.79 38.01
CA ALA A 17 39.45 -17.33 39.05
C ALA A 17 39.36 -15.79 39.14
N ALA A 18 40.44 -15.04 38.82
CA ALA A 18 40.46 -13.59 38.86
C ALA A 18 39.66 -12.94 37.70
N PHE A 19 39.51 -13.62 36.56
CA PHE A 19 38.68 -13.10 35.44
C PHE A 19 37.20 -13.31 35.61
N ALA A 20 36.76 -14.21 36.48
CA ALA A 20 35.34 -14.48 36.71
C ALA A 20 34.63 -13.46 37.65
N THR A 21 35.41 -12.57 38.28
CA THR A 21 34.85 -11.64 39.31
C THR A 21 34.72 -10.18 38.83
N ILE A 22 35.08 -9.89 37.58
CA ILE A 22 34.93 -8.53 37.01
C ILE A 22 33.89 -8.55 35.89
N ALA A 23 32.69 -9.04 36.21
CA ALA A 23 31.51 -8.67 35.46
C ALA A 23 30.91 -7.44 36.16
N PRO A 24 30.79 -6.27 35.51
CA PRO A 24 30.09 -5.16 36.08
C PRO A 24 28.63 -5.59 36.24
N GLN A 25 28.17 -5.77 37.48
CA GLN A 25 26.74 -5.82 37.76
C GLN A 25 26.19 -4.44 37.42
N GLN A 26 25.67 -4.30 36.22
CA GLN A 26 24.80 -3.18 35.91
C GLN A 26 23.51 -3.42 36.69
N ASN A 27 23.46 -2.89 37.90
CA ASN A 27 22.20 -2.63 38.56
C ASN A 27 21.46 -1.60 37.71
N ILE A 28 20.72 -2.08 36.70
CA ILE A 28 19.70 -1.27 36.03
C ILE A 28 18.61 -1.06 37.06
N VAL A 29 18.76 -0.02 37.86
CA VAL A 29 17.66 0.51 38.69
C VAL A 29 16.71 1.12 37.66
N SER A 30 15.71 0.35 37.22
CA SER A 30 14.61 0.89 36.48
C SER A 30 13.96 1.98 37.34
N PRO A 31 13.87 3.22 36.87
CA PRO A 31 13.17 4.24 37.64
C PRO A 31 11.73 3.77 37.88
N PRO A 32 11.16 4.01 39.05
CA PRO A 32 9.78 3.62 39.30
C PRO A 32 8.90 4.36 38.30
N ILE A 33 8.21 3.61 37.45
CA ILE A 33 7.19 4.15 36.54
C ILE A 33 6.02 4.50 37.44
N HIS A 34 5.90 5.74 37.84
CA HIS A 34 4.66 6.25 38.43
C HIS A 34 3.66 6.41 37.26
N ALA A 35 2.76 5.42 37.13
CA ALA A 35 1.60 5.60 36.28
C ALA A 35 0.73 6.68 36.92
N LEU A 36 0.81 7.90 36.40
CA LEU A 36 -0.12 8.95 36.74
C LEU A 36 -1.45 8.62 36.04
N VAL A 37 -2.33 7.93 36.77
CA VAL A 37 -3.70 7.73 36.30
C VAL A 37 -4.47 8.98 36.72
N GLU A 38 -4.58 9.94 35.84
CA GLU A 38 -5.44 11.09 36.00
C GLU A 38 -6.86 10.68 35.55
N PRO A 39 -7.84 10.62 36.47
CA PRO A 39 -9.21 10.33 36.09
C PRO A 39 -9.73 11.51 35.26
N VAL A 40 -9.89 11.34 33.97
CA VAL A 40 -10.58 12.33 33.12
C VAL A 40 -12.07 12.18 33.46
N ALA A 41 -12.58 13.12 34.26
CA ALA A 41 -14.01 13.24 34.50
C ALA A 41 -14.68 13.79 33.22
N ILE A 42 -15.18 12.89 32.39
CA ILE A 42 -15.98 13.27 31.22
C ILE A 42 -17.40 13.57 31.75
N SER A 43 -17.80 14.83 31.70
CA SER A 43 -19.16 15.24 32.05
C SER A 43 -20.16 14.57 31.12
N ALA A 44 -21.30 14.12 31.65
CA ALA A 44 -22.33 13.45 30.83
C ALA A 44 -22.80 14.31 29.64
N ASP A 45 -22.74 15.64 29.75
CA ASP A 45 -23.05 16.58 28.68
C ASP A 45 -21.97 16.60 27.56
N GLU A 46 -20.72 16.26 27.85
CA GLU A 46 -19.65 16.11 26.83
C GLU A 46 -19.76 14.77 26.09
N MET A 47 -20.52 13.81 26.60
CA MET A 47 -20.78 12.52 25.90
C MET A 47 -21.94 12.61 24.92
N LEU A 48 -22.71 13.68 24.92
CA LEU A 48 -23.68 13.98 23.86
C LEU A 48 -22.95 14.55 22.64
N VAL A 49 -22.15 13.73 21.98
CA VAL A 49 -21.71 14.05 20.61
C VAL A 49 -22.98 14.07 19.77
N PRO A 50 -23.40 15.24 19.22
CA PRO A 50 -24.56 15.26 18.35
C PRO A 50 -24.33 14.26 17.22
N ALA A 51 -25.36 13.51 16.86
CA ALA A 51 -25.25 12.59 15.71
C ALA A 51 -24.68 13.38 14.53
N PRO A 52 -23.68 12.87 13.82
CA PRO A 52 -23.08 13.59 12.70
C PRO A 52 -24.19 13.93 11.70
N GLU A 53 -24.22 15.19 11.27
CA GLU A 53 -25.17 15.66 10.26
C GLU A 53 -25.00 14.94 8.92
N SER A 54 -23.79 14.44 8.67
CA SER A 54 -23.46 13.62 7.50
C SER A 54 -22.42 12.55 7.87
N TYR A 55 -22.29 11.55 7.04
CA TYR A 55 -21.28 10.52 7.14
C TYR A 55 -20.69 10.20 5.77
N ILE A 56 -19.39 9.86 5.75
CA ILE A 56 -18.70 9.45 4.54
C ILE A 56 -18.76 7.92 4.43
N ARG A 57 -19.21 7.42 3.30
CA ARG A 57 -19.13 6.01 2.92
C ARG A 57 -18.30 5.86 1.66
N GLU A 58 -17.56 4.76 1.61
CA GLU A 58 -16.77 4.38 0.44
C GLU A 58 -17.07 2.94 0.10
N GLU A 59 -17.48 2.73 -1.14
CA GLU A 59 -17.85 1.42 -1.65
C GLU A 59 -17.21 1.15 -3.01
N GLN A 60 -16.91 -0.10 -3.27
CA GLN A 60 -16.45 -0.55 -4.57
C GLN A 60 -17.64 -1.00 -5.42
N PHE A 61 -17.72 -0.48 -6.66
CA PHE A 61 -18.67 -0.97 -7.67
C PHE A 61 -18.21 -2.36 -8.13
N LYS A 62 -19.03 -3.39 -7.87
CA LYS A 62 -18.71 -4.79 -8.13
C LYS A 62 -19.31 -5.28 -9.44
N ARG A 63 -18.75 -6.37 -9.97
CA ARG A 63 -19.34 -7.04 -11.12
C ARG A 63 -20.74 -7.58 -10.78
N GLY A 64 -21.72 -7.23 -11.59
CA GLY A 64 -23.14 -7.58 -11.36
C GLY A 64 -23.94 -6.57 -10.54
N ASP A 65 -23.30 -5.52 -10.01
CA ASP A 65 -24.03 -4.43 -9.36
C ASP A 65 -24.91 -3.69 -10.37
N THR A 66 -26.11 -3.34 -9.93
CA THR A 66 -26.88 -2.29 -10.57
C THR A 66 -26.54 -0.94 -9.93
N LEU A 67 -26.62 0.14 -10.69
CA LEU A 67 -26.35 1.46 -10.15
C LEU A 67 -27.26 1.80 -8.95
N ALA A 68 -28.53 1.39 -9.01
CA ALA A 68 -29.47 1.62 -7.92
C ALA A 68 -29.08 0.89 -6.62
N ALA A 69 -28.77 -0.40 -6.71
CA ALA A 69 -28.34 -1.20 -5.55
C ALA A 69 -27.01 -0.66 -4.97
N PHE A 70 -26.11 -0.20 -5.84
CA PHE A 70 -24.85 0.39 -5.44
C PHE A 70 -25.05 1.72 -4.68
N LEU A 71 -25.87 2.63 -5.19
CA LEU A 71 -26.18 3.89 -4.53
C LEU A 71 -26.89 3.67 -3.18
N ALA A 72 -27.79 2.68 -3.10
CA ALA A 72 -28.41 2.31 -1.83
C ALA A 72 -27.38 1.82 -0.79
N ARG A 73 -26.34 1.04 -1.21
CA ARG A 73 -25.25 0.64 -0.31
C ARG A 73 -24.42 1.83 0.18
N LEU A 74 -24.27 2.86 -0.64
CA LEU A 74 -23.65 4.12 -0.24
C LEU A 74 -24.51 4.92 0.76
N GLY A 75 -25.76 4.50 1.02
CA GLY A 75 -26.66 5.14 1.95
C GLY A 75 -27.57 6.20 1.32
N VAL A 76 -27.61 6.26 0.00
CA VAL A 76 -28.48 7.18 -0.72
C VAL A 76 -29.94 6.72 -0.59
N ALA A 77 -30.84 7.61 -0.16
CA ALA A 77 -32.27 7.32 -0.08
C ALA A 77 -32.87 7.06 -1.46
N GLU A 78 -33.87 6.16 -1.51
CA GLU A 78 -34.48 5.69 -2.77
C GLU A 78 -35.00 6.83 -3.66
N GLU A 79 -35.52 7.91 -3.07
CA GLU A 79 -36.04 9.07 -3.77
C GLU A 79 -35.01 9.83 -4.62
N HIS A 80 -33.72 9.75 -4.25
CA HIS A 80 -32.62 10.42 -4.94
C HIS A 80 -32.00 9.56 -6.05
N ILE A 81 -32.15 8.23 -5.97
CA ILE A 81 -31.52 7.27 -6.90
C ILE A 81 -31.95 7.53 -8.37
N PRO A 82 -33.24 7.76 -8.70
CA PRO A 82 -33.63 8.01 -10.11
C PRO A 82 -33.01 9.29 -10.68
N LYS A 83 -32.82 10.32 -9.86
CA LYS A 83 -32.20 11.58 -10.28
C LYS A 83 -30.71 11.38 -10.55
N LEU A 84 -30.00 10.69 -9.66
CA LEU A 84 -28.59 10.34 -9.84
C LEU A 84 -28.36 9.40 -11.03
N ALA A 85 -29.21 8.41 -11.23
CA ALA A 85 -29.08 7.46 -12.33
C ALA A 85 -29.21 8.09 -13.74
N ARG A 86 -29.73 9.31 -13.84
CA ARG A 86 -29.75 10.07 -15.08
C ARG A 86 -28.43 10.71 -15.44
N LEU A 87 -27.55 10.90 -14.47
CA LEU A 87 -26.25 11.52 -14.71
C LEU A 87 -25.35 10.58 -15.52
N TYR A 88 -24.89 11.08 -16.68
CA TYR A 88 -24.09 10.30 -17.61
C TYR A 88 -22.81 9.71 -16.98
N PRO A 89 -22.01 10.46 -16.19
CA PRO A 89 -20.78 9.90 -15.61
C PRO A 89 -21.03 8.71 -14.68
N LEU A 90 -22.12 8.72 -13.88
CA LEU A 90 -22.46 7.59 -12.99
C LEU A 90 -22.82 6.32 -13.77
N ARG A 91 -23.35 6.46 -14.98
CA ARG A 91 -23.67 5.33 -15.87
C ARG A 91 -22.44 4.68 -16.48
N LEU A 92 -21.29 5.34 -16.40
CA LEU A 92 -20.01 4.84 -16.89
C LEU A 92 -19.18 4.12 -15.81
N LEU A 93 -19.71 3.99 -14.59
CA LEU A 93 -19.04 3.24 -13.53
C LEU A 93 -18.74 1.82 -13.98
N ARG A 94 -17.53 1.37 -13.69
CA ARG A 94 -17.02 0.04 -14.04
C ARG A 94 -16.70 -0.76 -12.79
N PRO A 95 -16.83 -2.09 -12.84
CA PRO A 95 -16.39 -2.95 -11.77
C PRO A 95 -14.94 -2.67 -11.37
N GLY A 96 -14.68 -2.58 -10.05
CA GLY A 96 -13.39 -2.25 -9.48
C GLY A 96 -13.22 -0.78 -9.10
N GLN A 97 -14.05 0.12 -9.58
CA GLN A 97 -13.97 1.55 -9.21
C GLN A 97 -14.53 1.77 -7.79
N HIS A 98 -13.81 2.60 -7.03
CA HIS A 98 -14.24 3.07 -5.72
C HIS A 98 -14.96 4.39 -5.85
N VAL A 99 -16.06 4.53 -5.13
CA VAL A 99 -16.85 5.76 -5.02
C VAL A 99 -16.91 6.15 -3.55
N SER A 100 -16.52 7.37 -3.26
CA SER A 100 -16.75 7.99 -1.97
C SER A 100 -18.01 8.81 -2.02
N ALA A 101 -18.88 8.67 -1.03
CA ALA A 101 -20.13 9.43 -0.89
C ALA A 101 -20.16 10.06 0.49
N GLU A 102 -20.48 11.34 0.54
CA GLU A 102 -20.93 12.00 1.75
C GLU A 102 -22.44 12.08 1.71
N VAL A 103 -23.08 11.52 2.73
CA VAL A 103 -24.55 11.36 2.78
C VAL A 103 -25.03 11.90 4.12
N SER A 104 -26.09 12.69 4.11
CA SER A 104 -26.75 13.16 5.32
C SER A 104 -27.47 12.03 6.08
N ALA A 105 -27.88 12.30 7.31
CA ALA A 105 -28.53 11.30 8.16
C ALA A 105 -29.84 10.75 7.55
N ASP A 106 -30.53 11.54 6.73
CA ASP A 106 -31.77 11.19 6.02
C ASP A 106 -31.53 10.61 4.62
N GLY A 107 -30.29 10.42 4.21
CA GLY A 107 -29.93 9.76 2.97
C GLY A 107 -29.82 10.68 1.75
N LEU A 108 -29.77 12.01 1.95
CA LEU A 108 -29.48 12.96 0.89
C LEU A 108 -27.98 12.90 0.54
N PRO A 109 -27.57 12.61 -0.69
CA PRO A 109 -26.17 12.66 -1.09
C PRO A 109 -25.70 14.11 -1.19
N LEU A 110 -24.78 14.50 -0.31
CA LEU A 110 -24.15 15.83 -0.28
C LEU A 110 -22.99 15.91 -1.27
N SER A 111 -22.28 14.80 -1.45
CA SER A 111 -21.25 14.65 -2.49
C SER A 111 -21.07 13.20 -2.88
N LEU A 112 -20.72 12.95 -4.15
CA LEU A 112 -20.23 11.67 -4.64
C LEU A 112 -18.95 11.95 -5.43
N ALA A 113 -17.91 11.17 -5.22
CA ALA A 113 -16.64 11.35 -5.93
C ALA A 113 -16.04 10.01 -6.36
N PHE A 114 -15.57 9.91 -7.59
CA PHE A 114 -14.88 8.73 -8.11
C PHE A 114 -13.95 9.06 -9.28
N MET A 115 -12.96 8.21 -9.50
CA MET A 115 -12.07 8.33 -10.66
C MET A 115 -12.73 7.72 -11.90
N SER A 116 -13.02 8.52 -12.93
CA SER A 116 -13.56 8.04 -14.21
C SER A 116 -12.48 7.59 -15.18
N GLY A 117 -11.23 7.96 -14.94
CA GLY A 117 -10.07 7.64 -15.74
C GLY A 117 -8.78 7.67 -14.92
N ARG A 118 -7.65 7.82 -15.60
CA ARG A 118 -6.35 7.87 -14.91
C ARG A 118 -6.13 9.16 -14.11
N GLU A 119 -6.69 10.28 -14.58
CA GLU A 119 -6.46 11.61 -14.02
C GLU A 119 -7.75 12.42 -13.90
N THR A 120 -8.91 11.83 -14.16
CA THR A 120 -10.20 12.52 -14.13
C THR A 120 -10.97 12.12 -12.88
N LEU A 121 -11.25 13.08 -12.02
CA LEU A 121 -12.13 12.96 -10.88
C LEU A 121 -13.51 13.45 -11.30
N VAL A 122 -14.53 12.62 -11.14
CA VAL A 122 -15.93 13.01 -11.24
C VAL A 122 -16.42 13.35 -9.85
N GLN A 123 -17.02 14.52 -9.71
CA GLN A 123 -17.72 14.94 -8.51
C GLN A 123 -19.18 15.16 -8.84
N VAL A 124 -20.08 14.69 -7.98
CA VAL A 124 -21.52 14.92 -8.07
C VAL A 124 -21.94 15.63 -6.80
N ALA A 125 -22.65 16.73 -6.93
CA ALA A 125 -23.16 17.52 -5.83
C ALA A 125 -24.65 17.89 -6.08
N PRO A 126 -25.42 18.19 -5.03
CA PRO A 126 -26.79 18.73 -5.16
C PRO A 126 -26.78 20.05 -5.94
N GLU A 127 -27.78 20.23 -6.74
CA GLU A 127 -28.07 21.48 -7.47
C GLU A 127 -29.57 21.65 -7.64
N ASP A 128 -30.09 22.80 -7.18
CA ASP A 128 -31.54 23.13 -7.21
C ASP A 128 -32.45 21.90 -6.95
N ASP A 129 -33.16 21.43 -8.01
CA ASP A 129 -34.05 20.26 -7.94
C ASP A 129 -33.38 18.93 -8.28
N GLY A 130 -32.07 18.85 -8.30
CA GLY A 130 -31.36 17.63 -8.72
C GLY A 130 -29.91 17.53 -8.29
N PHE A 131 -29.14 17.01 -9.19
CA PHE A 131 -27.69 16.81 -8.97
C PHE A 131 -26.93 17.20 -10.23
N ARG A 132 -25.77 17.81 -10.03
CA ARG A 132 -24.83 18.12 -11.11
C ARG A 132 -23.59 17.24 -10.98
N ALA A 133 -23.13 16.70 -12.09
CA ALA A 133 -21.82 16.08 -12.20
C ALA A 133 -20.83 17.05 -12.85
N SER A 134 -19.67 17.19 -12.27
CA SER A 134 -18.52 17.91 -12.82
C SER A 134 -17.33 16.96 -12.97
N GLU A 135 -16.50 17.22 -13.96
CA GLU A 135 -15.24 16.49 -14.18
C GLU A 135 -14.07 17.45 -14.03
N GLU A 136 -13.09 17.05 -13.26
CA GLU A 136 -11.88 17.84 -13.05
C GLU A 136 -10.65 16.96 -13.09
N ARG A 137 -9.47 17.58 -13.24
CA ARG A 137 -8.22 16.86 -13.09
C ARG A 137 -8.02 16.51 -11.62
N ALA A 138 -7.89 15.21 -11.33
CA ALA A 138 -7.70 14.73 -9.97
C ALA A 138 -6.41 15.30 -9.36
N PRO A 139 -6.46 15.84 -8.14
CA PRO A 139 -5.29 16.33 -7.42
C PRO A 139 -4.50 15.13 -6.85
N LEU A 140 -3.85 14.39 -7.73
CA LEU A 140 -3.09 13.19 -7.37
C LEU A 140 -1.73 13.55 -6.80
N ALA A 141 -1.45 13.04 -5.60
CA ALA A 141 -0.11 13.05 -5.03
C ALA A 141 0.63 11.78 -5.44
N THR A 142 1.84 11.93 -5.98
CA THR A 142 2.70 10.79 -6.34
C THR A 142 3.61 10.46 -5.16
N ARG A 143 3.67 9.18 -4.80
CA ARG A 143 4.62 8.64 -3.82
C ARG A 143 5.33 7.44 -4.43
N GLU A 144 6.52 7.14 -3.91
CA GLU A 144 7.24 5.93 -4.25
C GLU A 144 6.83 4.80 -3.31
N ALA A 145 6.61 3.64 -3.87
CA ALA A 145 6.36 2.41 -3.14
C ALA A 145 7.39 1.36 -3.54
N MET A 146 7.77 0.51 -2.60
CA MET A 146 8.66 -0.61 -2.83
C MET A 146 7.98 -1.91 -2.41
N GLY A 147 8.12 -2.94 -3.22
CA GLY A 147 7.64 -4.28 -2.93
C GLY A 147 8.62 -5.34 -3.38
N SER A 148 8.53 -6.52 -2.77
CA SER A 148 9.34 -7.68 -3.12
C SER A 148 8.48 -8.93 -3.09
N GLY A 149 8.74 -9.87 -4.00
CA GLY A 149 8.02 -11.14 -4.07
C GLY A 149 8.94 -12.32 -4.32
N LEU A 150 8.53 -13.48 -3.81
CA LEU A 150 9.18 -14.77 -4.02
C LEU A 150 8.32 -15.62 -4.94
N ILE A 151 8.88 -16.07 -6.06
CA ILE A 151 8.17 -16.91 -7.02
C ILE A 151 7.98 -18.31 -6.45
N ARG A 152 6.70 -18.69 -6.29
CA ARG A 152 6.30 -20.05 -5.94
C ARG A 152 5.61 -20.77 -7.10
N SER A 153 4.87 -20.02 -7.91
CA SER A 153 4.13 -20.50 -9.09
C SER A 153 4.27 -19.59 -10.29
N SER A 154 3.93 -18.31 -10.16
CA SER A 154 4.00 -17.30 -11.23
C SER A 154 4.37 -15.93 -10.68
N LEU A 155 4.76 -15.01 -11.58
CA LEU A 155 5.03 -13.61 -11.23
C LEU A 155 3.77 -12.95 -10.64
N PHE A 156 2.62 -13.11 -11.28
CA PHE A 156 1.36 -12.49 -10.82
C PHE A 156 0.92 -13.00 -9.44
N ALA A 157 1.03 -14.31 -9.18
CA ALA A 157 0.71 -14.85 -7.87
C ALA A 157 1.65 -14.31 -6.78
N ALA A 158 2.94 -14.16 -7.07
CA ALA A 158 3.89 -13.58 -6.13
C ALA A 158 3.69 -12.09 -5.92
N SER A 159 3.24 -11.35 -6.94
CA SER A 159 2.88 -9.94 -6.84
C SER A 159 1.63 -9.74 -5.99
N ASP A 160 0.61 -10.57 -6.18
CA ASP A 160 -0.64 -10.54 -5.40
C ASP A 160 -0.38 -10.84 -3.92
N GLU A 161 0.41 -11.89 -3.62
CA GLU A 161 0.84 -12.20 -2.24
C GLU A 161 1.58 -11.02 -1.58
N ALA A 162 2.33 -10.23 -2.36
CA ALA A 162 3.09 -9.07 -1.89
C ALA A 162 2.27 -7.76 -1.88
N GLY A 163 0.99 -7.79 -2.27
CA GLY A 163 0.14 -6.60 -2.40
C GLY A 163 0.60 -5.63 -3.49
N ILE A 164 1.33 -6.13 -4.50
CA ILE A 164 1.84 -5.33 -5.61
C ILE A 164 0.80 -5.38 -6.74
N PRO A 165 0.36 -4.21 -7.26
CA PRO A 165 -0.65 -4.16 -8.32
C PRO A 165 -0.25 -4.91 -9.60
N ASP A 166 -1.20 -5.58 -10.24
CA ASP A 166 -1.00 -6.33 -11.49
C ASP A 166 -0.33 -5.49 -12.58
N SER A 167 -0.66 -4.21 -12.68
CA SER A 167 -0.03 -3.29 -13.64
C SER A 167 1.47 -3.11 -13.43
N VAL A 168 1.97 -3.30 -12.21
CA VAL A 168 3.41 -3.31 -11.89
C VAL A 168 4.03 -4.64 -12.29
N ALA A 169 3.35 -5.77 -12.01
CA ALA A 169 3.78 -7.09 -12.44
C ALA A 169 3.89 -7.19 -13.96
N MET A 170 2.94 -6.62 -14.70
CA MET A 170 3.00 -6.53 -16.17
C MET A 170 4.22 -5.73 -16.64
N GLN A 171 4.49 -4.59 -16.02
CA GLN A 171 5.67 -3.78 -16.34
C GLN A 171 6.98 -4.54 -16.04
N LEU A 172 7.06 -5.30 -14.93
CA LEU A 172 8.22 -6.16 -14.63
C LEU A 172 8.44 -7.20 -15.73
N ALA A 173 7.36 -7.87 -16.17
CA ALA A 173 7.44 -8.82 -17.27
C ALA A 173 7.95 -8.17 -18.56
N ASP A 174 7.45 -6.98 -18.90
CA ASP A 174 7.88 -6.23 -20.09
C ASP A 174 9.34 -5.79 -20.00
N ILE A 175 9.77 -5.25 -18.85
CA ILE A 175 11.13 -4.75 -18.63
C ILE A 175 12.16 -5.88 -18.83
N PHE A 176 11.92 -7.06 -18.26
CA PHE A 176 12.86 -8.16 -18.29
C PHE A 176 12.59 -9.18 -19.40
N SER A 177 11.60 -8.96 -20.28
CA SER A 177 11.21 -9.89 -21.34
C SER A 177 12.34 -10.21 -22.33
N GLY A 178 13.37 -9.36 -22.41
CA GLY A 178 14.57 -9.57 -23.20
C GLY A 178 15.55 -10.59 -22.63
N ASP A 179 15.51 -10.76 -21.31
CA ASP A 179 16.47 -11.54 -20.55
C ASP A 179 15.85 -12.79 -19.89
N VAL A 180 14.54 -12.78 -19.61
CA VAL A 180 13.79 -13.85 -18.91
C VAL A 180 12.49 -14.15 -19.66
N ASP A 181 12.29 -15.39 -20.04
CA ASP A 181 10.98 -15.88 -20.50
C ASP A 181 10.12 -16.24 -19.29
N PHE A 182 9.20 -15.34 -18.93
CA PHE A 182 8.33 -15.51 -17.76
C PHE A 182 7.37 -16.72 -17.84
N HIS A 183 7.23 -17.34 -19.02
CA HIS A 183 6.45 -18.58 -19.17
C HIS A 183 7.30 -19.84 -19.02
N ARG A 184 8.58 -19.79 -19.39
CA ARG A 184 9.46 -20.97 -19.47
C ARG A 184 10.57 -20.99 -18.44
N ASP A 185 11.12 -19.83 -18.10
CA ASP A 185 12.36 -19.74 -17.32
C ASP A 185 12.12 -19.54 -15.82
N LEU A 186 10.90 -19.19 -15.40
CA LEU A 186 10.59 -19.02 -13.98
C LEU A 186 10.79 -20.32 -13.20
N ARG A 187 11.42 -20.20 -12.04
CA ARG A 187 11.63 -21.31 -11.10
C ARG A 187 11.16 -20.90 -9.70
N LYS A 188 10.71 -21.89 -8.96
CA LYS A 188 10.45 -21.72 -7.52
C LYS A 188 11.72 -21.28 -6.82
N GLY A 189 11.65 -20.18 -6.07
CA GLY A 189 12.79 -19.55 -5.41
C GLY A 189 13.37 -18.35 -6.14
N ASP A 190 12.95 -18.07 -7.39
CA ASP A 190 13.21 -16.79 -8.03
C ASP A 190 12.55 -15.67 -7.23
N ARG A 191 13.08 -14.47 -7.30
CA ARG A 191 12.58 -13.34 -6.53
C ARG A 191 12.71 -12.05 -7.30
N PHE A 192 11.89 -11.08 -6.91
CA PHE A 192 12.00 -9.74 -7.45
C PHE A 192 11.85 -8.69 -6.36
N THR A 193 12.39 -7.52 -6.62
CA THR A 193 12.17 -6.28 -5.87
C THR A 193 11.88 -5.18 -6.87
N VAL A 194 10.88 -4.35 -6.58
CA VAL A 194 10.44 -3.28 -7.46
C VAL A 194 10.17 -2.00 -6.69
N VAL A 195 10.60 -0.88 -7.25
CA VAL A 195 10.24 0.48 -6.81
C VAL A 195 9.39 1.08 -7.91
N TYR A 196 8.24 1.63 -7.54
CA TYR A 196 7.26 2.15 -8.50
C TYR A 196 6.52 3.37 -7.95
N GLU A 197 5.99 4.19 -8.86
CA GLU A 197 5.11 5.30 -8.50
C GLU A 197 3.76 4.76 -8.03
N LEU A 198 3.23 5.36 -6.95
CA LEU A 198 1.88 5.08 -6.45
C LEU A 198 1.13 6.41 -6.31
N TYR A 199 0.05 6.56 -7.06
CA TYR A 199 -0.77 7.77 -7.06
C TYR A 199 -1.82 7.70 -5.98
N HIS A 200 -1.92 8.78 -5.20
CA HIS A 200 -2.84 8.92 -4.09
C HIS A 200 -3.83 10.05 -4.35
N LEU A 201 -5.09 9.81 -4.04
CA LEU A 201 -6.14 10.83 -3.95
C LEU A 201 -6.58 10.94 -2.48
N ALA A 202 -6.53 12.14 -1.92
CA ALA A 202 -6.85 12.37 -0.50
C ALA A 202 -6.15 11.41 0.47
N GLY A 203 -4.86 11.12 0.21
CA GLY A 203 -4.03 10.22 1.03
C GLY A 203 -4.22 8.72 0.76
N ARG A 204 -5.16 8.31 -0.07
CA ARG A 204 -5.44 6.91 -0.41
C ARG A 204 -4.82 6.51 -1.75
N PRO A 205 -4.23 5.31 -1.86
CA PRO A 205 -3.71 4.83 -3.13
C PRO A 205 -4.86 4.55 -4.10
N VAL A 206 -4.80 5.11 -5.31
CA VAL A 206 -5.84 4.93 -6.34
C VAL A 206 -5.35 4.16 -7.56
N ARG A 207 -4.06 4.23 -7.87
CA ARG A 207 -3.44 3.45 -8.94
C ARG A 207 -1.92 3.44 -8.84
N ALA A 208 -1.30 2.40 -9.39
CA ALA A 208 0.13 2.40 -9.63
C ALA A 208 0.48 3.18 -10.91
N GLY A 209 1.67 3.77 -10.89
CA GLY A 209 2.30 4.43 -12.03
C GLY A 209 3.34 3.53 -12.69
N ARG A 210 4.46 4.16 -13.08
CA ARG A 210 5.56 3.45 -13.72
C ARG A 210 6.49 2.80 -12.69
N VAL A 211 7.14 1.74 -13.09
CA VAL A 211 8.28 1.18 -12.37
C VAL A 211 9.46 2.13 -12.50
N LEU A 212 10.07 2.48 -11.37
CA LEU A 212 11.25 3.37 -11.32
C LEU A 212 12.55 2.57 -11.32
N ALA A 213 12.58 1.46 -10.58
CA ALA A 213 13.70 0.54 -10.54
C ALA A 213 13.20 -0.87 -10.23
N ALA A 214 13.90 -1.87 -10.74
CA ALA A 214 13.59 -3.26 -10.44
C ALA A 214 14.84 -4.13 -10.45
N GLU A 215 14.81 -5.16 -9.61
CA GLU A 215 15.71 -6.29 -9.66
C GLU A 215 14.88 -7.57 -9.80
N PHE A 216 15.27 -8.43 -10.71
CA PHE A 216 14.73 -9.78 -10.86
C PHE A 216 15.86 -10.79 -10.76
N VAL A 217 15.76 -11.74 -9.85
CA VAL A 217 16.74 -12.82 -9.71
C VAL A 217 16.11 -14.10 -10.21
N ASN A 218 16.59 -14.58 -11.35
CA ASN A 218 16.16 -15.82 -11.98
C ASN A 218 17.30 -16.83 -11.96
N GLN A 219 17.05 -17.99 -11.35
CA GLN A 219 18.03 -19.07 -11.23
C GLN A 219 19.41 -18.61 -10.69
N GLY A 220 19.38 -17.69 -9.72
CA GLY A 220 20.58 -17.14 -9.10
C GLY A 220 21.24 -15.98 -9.84
N LYS A 221 20.81 -15.68 -11.08
CA LYS A 221 21.30 -14.54 -11.86
C LYS A 221 20.43 -13.31 -11.62
N ALA A 222 21.05 -12.20 -11.22
CA ALA A 222 20.35 -10.93 -10.99
C ALA A 222 20.35 -10.07 -12.26
N TYR A 223 19.14 -9.61 -12.62
CA TYR A 223 18.89 -8.65 -13.66
C TYR A 223 18.38 -7.38 -13.01
N ARG A 224 18.91 -6.22 -13.39
CA ARG A 224 18.54 -4.93 -12.81
C ARG A 224 18.16 -3.95 -13.90
N ALA A 225 17.16 -3.14 -13.61
CA ALA A 225 16.69 -2.11 -14.51
C ALA A 225 16.38 -0.84 -13.74
N VAL A 226 16.73 0.32 -14.30
CA VAL A 226 16.39 1.64 -13.78
C VAL A 226 15.73 2.43 -14.89
N HIS A 227 14.64 3.11 -14.59
CA HIS A 227 13.95 3.99 -15.51
C HIS A 227 14.73 5.29 -15.65
N PHE A 228 15.01 5.68 -16.88
CA PHE A 228 15.61 6.98 -17.22
C PHE A 228 15.03 7.53 -18.52
N GLY A 229 14.55 8.77 -18.50
CA GLY A 229 13.85 9.38 -19.63
C GLY A 229 12.58 8.60 -20.01
N SER A 230 12.60 7.91 -21.15
CA SER A 230 11.47 7.12 -21.65
C SER A 230 11.75 5.60 -21.69
N SER A 231 12.86 5.14 -21.14
CA SER A 231 13.33 3.77 -21.28
C SER A 231 13.90 3.21 -19.98
N TYR A 232 14.12 1.90 -19.96
CA TYR A 232 14.80 1.20 -18.88
C TYR A 232 16.21 0.82 -19.29
N TYR A 233 17.15 0.95 -18.37
CA TYR A 233 18.56 0.68 -18.59
C TYR A 233 19.10 -0.25 -17.50
N ALA A 234 19.93 -1.20 -17.90
CA ALA A 234 20.73 -2.00 -17.01
C ALA A 234 21.85 -1.16 -16.38
N PRO A 235 22.49 -1.60 -15.28
CA PRO A 235 23.58 -0.87 -14.63
C PRO A 235 24.78 -0.56 -15.53
N ASP A 236 25.00 -1.33 -16.58
CA ASP A 236 26.04 -1.11 -17.58
C ASP A 236 25.66 -0.09 -18.66
N GLY A 237 24.46 0.51 -18.57
CA GLY A 237 23.94 1.47 -19.53
C GLY A 237 23.25 0.85 -20.75
N LYS A 238 23.14 -0.47 -20.82
CA LYS A 238 22.44 -1.16 -21.90
C LYS A 238 20.92 -0.89 -21.77
N ASN A 239 20.30 -0.47 -22.89
CA ASN A 239 18.85 -0.31 -22.95
C ASN A 239 18.16 -1.69 -22.89
N MET A 240 17.20 -1.85 -21.95
CA MET A 240 16.45 -3.09 -21.73
C MET A 240 15.31 -3.29 -22.75
N ARG A 241 14.97 -2.27 -23.53
CA ARG A 241 13.94 -2.37 -24.57
C ARG A 241 14.46 -3.26 -25.71
N LYS A 242 13.72 -4.31 -26.06
CA LYS A 242 13.99 -5.05 -27.30
C LYS A 242 13.88 -4.07 -28.48
N ALA A 243 14.96 -3.96 -29.27
CA ALA A 243 14.85 -3.44 -30.62
C ALA A 243 14.02 -4.45 -31.42
N PHE A 244 12.84 -4.07 -31.88
CA PHE A 244 12.05 -4.81 -32.84
C PHE A 244 12.61 -4.56 -34.23
#